data_aa22a2f2221f7daf5478d532f215d4e1
#
_entry.id   aa22a2f2221f7daf5478d532f215d4e1
#
_cell.length_a   1.000
_cell.length_b   1.000
_cell.length_c   1.000
_cell.angle_alpha   90.00
_cell.angle_beta   90.00
_cell.angle_gamma   90.00
#
_symmetry.space_group_name_H-M   'P 1'
#
loop_
_entity.id
_entity.type
_entity.pdbx_description
1 polymer ?
#
loop_
_entity_poly.entity_id
_entity_poly.type
_entity_poly.pdbx_seq_one_letter_code
_entity_poly.pdbx_strand_id
1 'polypeptide(L)'
;MAATARAGAEHSVLVVDPNVREDRALDNASAVRRLRELCGRARILKVSDEDVTVLWPGASPEETCERLAAENRLVVLTRGAAGSTAFIPDVGRVSVPAVRVEVVNTIGAGDAFMAGMLSWLGDAGAFRDGGAVRLSRDRAAEMLTFASRVAASVVAQSGTEPSRPLTAGLAEGTSH
;
A
#
# COMPACT_ATOMS: atom_id res chain seq x y z
N MET A 1 -16.57 -0.93 15.10
CA MET A 1 -15.40 -0.60 14.24
C MET A 1 -15.19 0.92 14.09
N ALA A 2 -16.23 1.74 13.81
CA ALA A 2 -16.05 3.20 13.65
C ALA A 2 -15.62 3.97 14.92
N ALA A 3 -15.99 3.52 16.12
CA ALA A 3 -15.63 4.18 17.39
C ALA A 3 -14.14 3.96 17.76
N THR A 4 -13.60 2.77 17.49
CA THR A 4 -12.18 2.45 17.76
C THR A 4 -11.24 3.25 16.86
N ALA A 5 -11.64 3.50 15.60
CA ALA A 5 -10.87 4.31 14.68
C ALA A 5 -10.82 5.81 15.06
N ARG A 6 -11.78 6.30 15.83
CA ARG A 6 -11.81 7.69 16.32
C ARG A 6 -10.91 7.93 17.53
N ALA A 7 -10.88 6.99 18.47
CA ALA A 7 -10.08 7.13 19.71
C ALA A 7 -8.57 6.98 19.48
N GLY A 8 -8.14 6.26 18.41
CA GLY A 8 -6.73 6.08 18.06
C GLY A 8 -6.13 7.18 17.17
N ALA A 9 -6.96 8.07 16.63
CA ALA A 9 -6.53 8.97 15.53
C ALA A 9 -5.54 10.07 15.96
N GLU A 10 -5.44 10.40 17.23
CA GLU A 10 -4.55 11.44 17.72
C GLU A 10 -3.09 10.97 17.89
N HIS A 11 -2.87 9.63 17.99
CA HIS A 11 -1.56 9.05 18.26
C HIS A 11 -1.20 7.86 17.36
N SER A 12 -2.02 7.56 16.36
CA SER A 12 -1.87 6.38 15.51
C SER A 12 -1.97 6.72 14.03
N VAL A 13 -1.14 6.08 13.22
CA VAL A 13 -1.20 6.18 11.75
C VAL A 13 -2.28 5.23 11.24
N LEU A 14 -3.32 5.77 10.63
CA LEU A 14 -4.33 4.96 9.96
C LEU A 14 -3.79 4.48 8.62
N VAL A 15 -3.63 3.17 8.49
CA VAL A 15 -3.26 2.48 7.27
C VAL A 15 -4.48 1.71 6.76
N VAL A 16 -4.79 1.83 5.48
CA VAL A 16 -5.94 1.17 4.86
C VAL A 16 -5.52 0.44 3.59
N ASP A 17 -5.97 -0.81 3.49
CA ASP A 17 -6.03 -1.62 2.29
C ASP A 17 -7.49 -2.09 2.19
N PRO A 18 -8.32 -1.54 1.30
CA PRO A 18 -9.74 -1.86 1.23
C PRO A 18 -9.99 -3.29 0.80
N ASN A 19 -9.12 -3.86 -0.03
CA ASN A 19 -9.14 -5.25 -0.51
C ASN A 19 -10.57 -5.70 -0.89
N VAL A 20 -11.20 -4.95 -1.77
CA VAL A 20 -12.59 -5.15 -2.17
C VAL A 20 -12.65 -6.29 -3.17
N ARG A 21 -13.53 -7.26 -2.92
CA ARG A 21 -13.79 -8.36 -3.85
C ARG A 21 -15.20 -8.21 -4.44
N GLU A 22 -15.29 -8.32 -5.76
CA GLU A 22 -16.57 -8.19 -6.49
C GLU A 22 -17.61 -9.23 -6.05
N ASP A 23 -17.19 -10.45 -5.71
CA ASP A 23 -18.06 -11.55 -5.29
C ASP A 23 -18.67 -11.36 -3.88
N ARG A 24 -18.09 -10.50 -3.07
CA ARG A 24 -18.64 -10.10 -1.76
C ARG A 24 -19.36 -8.77 -1.82
N ALA A 25 -19.93 -8.55 -2.98
CA ALA A 25 -20.47 -7.31 -3.45
C ALA A 25 -21.05 -6.50 -2.33
N LEU A 26 -20.59 -5.44 -2.28
CA LEU A 26 -21.11 -4.20 -1.81
C LEU A 26 -22.46 -3.91 -2.46
N ASP A 27 -23.41 -4.87 -2.37
CA ASP A 27 -24.85 -4.67 -2.73
C ASP A 27 -25.47 -3.53 -1.89
N ASN A 28 -24.64 -2.98 -0.98
CA ASN A 28 -25.02 -1.93 -0.09
C ASN A 28 -24.21 -0.67 -0.37
N ALA A 29 -24.82 0.29 -1.06
CA ALA A 29 -24.22 1.62 -1.32
C ALA A 29 -23.68 2.30 -0.06
N SER A 30 -24.23 1.97 1.13
CA SER A 30 -23.74 2.50 2.40
C SER A 30 -22.38 1.88 2.80
N ALA A 31 -22.10 0.64 2.44
CA ALA A 31 -20.80 -0.01 2.70
C ALA A 31 -19.71 0.60 1.81
N VAL A 32 -20.00 0.79 0.53
CA VAL A 32 -19.09 1.48 -0.42
C VAL A 32 -18.75 2.88 0.10
N ARG A 33 -19.78 3.65 0.49
CA ARG A 33 -19.57 5.00 1.03
C ARG A 33 -18.67 4.99 2.27
N ARG A 34 -18.90 4.09 3.22
CA ARG A 34 -18.07 3.95 4.43
C ARG A 34 -16.63 3.57 4.12
N LEU A 35 -16.41 2.68 3.14
CA LEU A 35 -15.07 2.34 2.69
C LEU A 35 -14.36 3.52 2.03
N ARG A 36 -15.04 4.28 1.17
CA ARG A 36 -14.49 5.51 0.59
C ARG A 36 -14.14 6.54 1.69
N GLU A 37 -15.00 6.72 2.68
CA GLU A 37 -14.74 7.60 3.83
C GLU A 37 -13.51 7.13 4.62
N LEU A 38 -13.36 5.81 4.82
CA LEU A 38 -12.20 5.23 5.49
C LEU A 38 -10.92 5.43 4.67
N CYS A 39 -10.96 5.17 3.36
CA CYS A 39 -9.85 5.46 2.44
C CYS A 39 -9.47 6.95 2.47
N GLY A 40 -10.49 7.83 2.50
CA GLY A 40 -10.29 9.28 2.60
C GLY A 40 -9.67 9.75 3.91
N ARG A 41 -9.64 8.93 4.96
CA ARG A 41 -9.05 9.23 6.28
C ARG A 41 -7.68 8.58 6.48
N ALA A 42 -7.30 7.65 5.61
CA ALA A 42 -6.03 6.96 5.72
C ALA A 42 -4.85 7.93 5.56
N ARG A 43 -3.81 7.74 6.37
CA ARG A 43 -2.52 8.41 6.19
C ARG A 43 -1.66 7.65 5.18
N ILE A 44 -1.81 6.34 5.15
CA ILE A 44 -1.23 5.45 4.16
C ILE A 44 -2.38 4.64 3.56
N LEU A 45 -2.54 4.73 2.27
CA LEU A 45 -3.56 4.00 1.52
C LEU A 45 -2.88 3.16 0.45
N LYS A 46 -3.08 1.86 0.48
CA LYS A 46 -2.77 0.99 -0.66
C LYS A 46 -4.09 0.58 -1.30
N VAL A 47 -4.18 0.68 -2.60
CA VAL A 47 -5.32 0.20 -3.41
C VAL A 47 -4.80 -0.57 -4.63
N SER A 48 -5.58 -1.53 -5.10
CA SER A 48 -5.40 -2.11 -6.43
C SER A 48 -6.22 -1.34 -7.47
N ASP A 49 -5.93 -1.55 -8.75
CA ASP A 49 -6.77 -1.07 -9.86
C ASP A 49 -8.20 -1.64 -9.78
N GLU A 50 -8.35 -2.88 -9.33
CA GLU A 50 -9.64 -3.52 -9.06
C GLU A 50 -10.40 -2.79 -7.94
N ASP A 51 -9.74 -2.49 -6.81
CA ASP A 51 -10.34 -1.71 -5.71
C ASP A 51 -10.87 -0.36 -6.21
N VAL A 52 -10.08 0.34 -7.05
CA VAL A 52 -10.50 1.64 -7.57
C VAL A 52 -11.70 1.49 -8.49
N THR A 53 -11.73 0.46 -9.34
CA THR A 53 -12.87 0.20 -10.23
C THR A 53 -14.16 0.00 -9.44
N VAL A 54 -14.11 -0.74 -8.33
CA VAL A 54 -15.28 -1.00 -7.48
C VAL A 54 -15.65 0.22 -6.64
N LEU A 55 -14.67 0.84 -6.00
CA LEU A 55 -14.95 1.95 -5.10
C LEU A 55 -15.24 3.27 -5.82
N TRP A 56 -14.70 3.52 -7.00
CA TRP A 56 -14.90 4.75 -7.78
C TRP A 56 -15.18 4.40 -9.27
N PRO A 57 -16.34 3.79 -9.57
CA PRO A 57 -16.66 3.33 -10.90
C PRO A 57 -16.61 4.47 -11.92
N GLY A 58 -15.97 4.18 -13.06
CA GLY A 58 -15.77 5.16 -14.15
C GLY A 58 -14.65 6.15 -13.94
N ALA A 59 -13.94 6.13 -12.79
CA ALA A 59 -12.79 6.97 -12.54
C ALA A 59 -11.48 6.26 -12.97
N SER A 60 -10.50 7.04 -13.45
CA SER A 60 -9.14 6.54 -13.67
C SER A 60 -8.47 6.19 -12.33
N PRO A 61 -7.84 4.99 -12.22
CA PRO A 61 -7.10 4.62 -11.01
C PRO A 61 -6.02 5.63 -10.64
N GLU A 62 -5.25 6.10 -11.62
CA GLU A 62 -4.18 7.07 -11.41
C GLU A 62 -4.70 8.42 -10.93
N GLU A 63 -5.72 8.97 -11.60
CA GLU A 63 -6.31 10.26 -11.22
C GLU A 63 -6.97 10.20 -9.83
N THR A 64 -7.59 9.07 -9.50
CA THR A 64 -8.18 8.83 -8.19
C THR A 64 -7.10 8.82 -7.11
N CYS A 65 -6.01 8.08 -7.34
CA CYS A 65 -4.89 8.02 -6.40
C CYS A 65 -4.19 9.38 -6.23
N GLU A 66 -4.01 10.14 -7.32
CA GLU A 66 -3.46 11.50 -7.26
C GLU A 66 -4.31 12.44 -6.40
N ARG A 67 -5.62 12.44 -6.65
CA ARG A 67 -6.56 13.24 -5.87
C ARG A 67 -6.55 12.87 -4.39
N LEU A 68 -6.50 11.57 -4.08
CA LEU A 68 -6.42 11.09 -2.70
C LEU A 68 -5.10 11.47 -2.04
N ALA A 69 -3.97 11.45 -2.77
CA ALA A 69 -2.66 11.82 -2.26
C ALA A 69 -2.53 13.33 -1.98
N ALA A 70 -3.28 14.18 -2.69
CA ALA A 70 -3.25 15.64 -2.51
C ALA A 70 -3.62 16.10 -1.09
N GLU A 71 -4.28 15.25 -0.29
CA GLU A 71 -4.60 15.52 1.11
C GLU A 71 -3.47 15.12 2.10
N ASN A 72 -2.22 15.20 1.68
CA ASN A 72 -1.03 14.99 2.50
C ASN A 72 -0.91 13.55 3.05
N ARG A 73 -1.12 12.56 2.18
CA ARG A 73 -1.03 11.13 2.48
C ARG A 73 -0.19 10.37 1.43
N LEU A 74 0.37 9.24 1.83
CA LEU A 74 0.97 8.29 0.90
C LEU A 74 -0.14 7.40 0.31
N VAL A 75 -0.29 7.42 -1.02
CA VAL A 75 -1.17 6.48 -1.73
C VAL A 75 -0.34 5.58 -2.61
N VAL A 76 -0.59 4.27 -2.57
CA VAL A 76 0.09 3.28 -3.40
C VAL A 76 -0.94 2.51 -4.21
N LEU A 77 -0.80 2.57 -5.53
CA LEU A 77 -1.58 1.79 -6.50
C LEU A 77 -0.79 0.56 -6.92
N THR A 78 -1.38 -0.62 -6.76
CA THR A 78 -0.82 -1.89 -7.26
C THR A 78 -1.61 -2.38 -8.47
N ARG A 79 -0.90 -2.93 -9.48
CA ARG A 79 -1.47 -3.38 -10.75
C ARG A 79 -0.91 -4.76 -11.15
N GLY A 80 -0.80 -5.65 -10.17
CA GLY A 80 -0.28 -6.99 -10.40
C GLY A 80 1.04 -6.99 -11.19
N ALA A 81 1.06 -7.66 -12.33
CA ALA A 81 2.24 -7.76 -13.21
C ALA A 81 2.68 -6.43 -13.82
N ALA A 82 1.83 -5.41 -13.83
CA ALA A 82 2.19 -4.07 -14.32
C ALA A 82 2.96 -3.24 -13.25
N GLY A 83 3.15 -3.78 -12.05
CA GLY A 83 3.94 -3.14 -10.99
C GLY A 83 3.12 -2.24 -10.07
N SER A 84 3.78 -1.25 -9.49
CA SER A 84 3.15 -0.36 -8.50
C SER A 84 3.60 1.09 -8.68
N THR A 85 2.75 2.01 -8.21
CA THR A 85 3.00 3.45 -8.25
C THR A 85 2.68 4.06 -6.90
N ALA A 86 3.60 4.80 -6.31
CA ALA A 86 3.37 5.66 -5.17
C ALA A 86 3.03 7.09 -5.65
N PHE A 87 2.03 7.67 -5.02
CA PHE A 87 1.64 9.06 -5.16
C PHE A 87 1.95 9.77 -3.85
N ILE A 88 2.84 10.75 -3.89
CA ILE A 88 3.42 11.38 -2.71
C ILE A 88 3.25 12.90 -2.87
N PRO A 89 2.70 13.59 -1.86
CA PRO A 89 2.64 15.05 -1.87
C PRO A 89 4.03 15.65 -2.15
N ASP A 90 4.07 16.71 -2.92
CA ASP A 90 5.29 17.46 -3.30
C ASP A 90 6.33 16.70 -4.15
N VAL A 91 6.20 15.37 -4.29
CA VAL A 91 7.10 14.51 -5.09
C VAL A 91 6.44 14.02 -6.38
N GLY A 92 5.13 13.82 -6.32
CA GLY A 92 4.33 13.30 -7.42
C GLY A 92 4.37 11.78 -7.54
N ARG A 93 4.34 11.27 -8.76
CA ARG A 93 4.29 9.82 -9.05
C ARG A 93 5.69 9.20 -9.09
N VAL A 94 5.81 8.04 -8.44
CA VAL A 94 7.01 7.19 -8.49
C VAL A 94 6.55 5.77 -8.81
N SER A 95 6.96 5.23 -9.95
CA SER A 95 6.54 3.90 -10.41
C SER A 95 7.72 2.94 -10.46
N VAL A 96 7.45 1.68 -10.09
CA VAL A 96 8.39 0.57 -10.25
C VAL A 96 7.71 -0.61 -10.94
N PRO A 97 8.43 -1.37 -11.78
CA PRO A 97 7.91 -2.57 -12.39
C PRO A 97 7.70 -3.68 -11.34
N ALA A 98 6.85 -4.64 -11.66
CA ALA A 98 6.74 -5.86 -10.86
C ALA A 98 8.04 -6.68 -10.93
N VAL A 99 8.35 -7.37 -9.84
CA VAL A 99 9.42 -8.38 -9.83
C VAL A 99 8.94 -9.60 -10.61
N ARG A 100 9.69 -9.99 -11.63
CA ARG A 100 9.36 -11.15 -12.47
C ARG A 100 9.71 -12.44 -11.73
N VAL A 101 8.69 -13.27 -11.51
CA VAL A 101 8.82 -14.60 -10.91
C VAL A 101 7.86 -15.55 -11.61
N GLU A 102 8.13 -16.85 -11.52
CA GLU A 102 7.14 -17.84 -11.89
C GLU A 102 6.01 -17.82 -10.85
N VAL A 103 4.79 -17.53 -11.30
CA VAL A 103 3.63 -17.37 -10.43
C VAL A 103 2.98 -18.73 -10.20
N VAL A 104 3.01 -19.21 -8.96
CA VAL A 104 2.34 -20.43 -8.52
C VAL A 104 0.95 -20.13 -7.97
N ASN A 105 0.85 -19.06 -7.17
CA ASN A 105 -0.41 -18.65 -6.55
C ASN A 105 -0.38 -17.14 -6.29
N THR A 106 -1.47 -16.44 -6.56
CA THR A 106 -1.58 -14.98 -6.33
C THR A 106 -2.23 -14.60 -5.00
N ILE A 107 -2.76 -15.59 -4.24
CA ILE A 107 -3.41 -15.34 -2.96
C ILE A 107 -2.41 -14.78 -1.96
N GLY A 108 -2.77 -13.68 -1.30
CA GLY A 108 -1.93 -13.02 -0.30
C GLY A 108 -0.85 -12.10 -0.86
N ALA A 109 -0.73 -11.96 -2.19
CA ALA A 109 0.25 -11.04 -2.80
C ALA A 109 0.06 -9.59 -2.35
N GLY A 110 -1.19 -9.13 -2.29
CA GLY A 110 -1.54 -7.78 -1.81
C GLY A 110 -1.18 -7.56 -0.35
N ASP A 111 -1.50 -8.54 0.50
CA ASP A 111 -1.18 -8.51 1.94
C ASP A 111 0.34 -8.53 2.17
N ALA A 112 1.07 -9.36 1.42
CA ALA A 112 2.53 -9.43 1.47
C ALA A 112 3.18 -8.12 1.00
N PHE A 113 2.65 -7.50 -0.07
CA PHE A 113 3.10 -6.18 -0.52
C PHE A 113 2.90 -5.13 0.58
N MET A 114 1.71 -5.10 1.19
CA MET A 114 1.41 -4.18 2.29
C MET A 114 2.35 -4.41 3.47
N ALA A 115 2.57 -5.65 3.89
CA ALA A 115 3.48 -6.00 4.96
C ALA A 115 4.92 -5.53 4.67
N GLY A 116 5.41 -5.78 3.46
CA GLY A 116 6.72 -5.31 3.01
C GLY A 116 6.84 -3.79 3.04
N MET A 117 5.83 -3.09 2.54
CA MET A 117 5.79 -1.63 2.56
C MET A 117 5.82 -1.08 4.00
N LEU A 118 5.02 -1.63 4.90
CA LEU A 118 4.97 -1.18 6.29
C LEU A 118 6.25 -1.51 7.05
N SER A 119 6.86 -2.68 6.82
CA SER A 119 8.17 -3.05 7.38
C SER A 119 9.23 -2.03 6.97
N TRP A 120 9.33 -1.74 5.67
CA TRP A 120 10.28 -0.77 5.14
C TRP A 120 10.08 0.64 5.73
N LEU A 121 8.83 1.10 5.81
CA LEU A 121 8.48 2.39 6.41
C LEU A 121 8.82 2.45 7.90
N GLY A 122 8.62 1.36 8.64
CA GLY A 122 8.99 1.23 10.05
C GLY A 122 10.49 1.36 10.25
N ASP A 123 11.29 0.61 9.49
CA ASP A 123 12.74 0.63 9.52
C ASP A 123 13.30 2.01 9.11
N ALA A 124 12.64 2.67 8.16
CA ALA A 124 12.96 4.03 7.76
C ALA A 124 12.57 5.11 8.80
N GLY A 125 11.91 4.73 9.89
CA GLY A 125 11.46 5.65 10.93
C GLY A 125 10.29 6.55 10.54
N ALA A 126 9.55 6.20 9.49
CA ALA A 126 8.48 7.03 8.92
C ALA A 126 7.30 7.28 9.87
N PHE A 127 7.21 6.54 10.96
CA PHE A 127 6.13 6.65 11.95
C PHE A 127 6.47 7.53 13.17
N ARG A 128 7.71 8.09 13.23
CA ARG A 128 8.21 8.83 14.41
C ARG A 128 7.60 10.21 14.56
N ASP A 129 7.31 10.88 13.46
CA ASP A 129 6.89 12.29 13.45
C ASP A 129 5.36 12.44 13.28
N GLY A 130 4.56 11.79 14.13
CA GLY A 130 3.11 11.88 14.07
C GLY A 130 2.50 11.32 12.78
N GLY A 131 3.23 10.45 12.07
CA GLY A 131 2.72 9.70 10.91
C GLY A 131 2.66 10.45 9.58
N ALA A 132 3.28 11.62 9.48
CA ALA A 132 3.48 12.27 8.19
C ALA A 132 4.57 11.51 7.40
N VAL A 133 4.15 10.70 6.43
CA VAL A 133 5.10 9.96 5.59
C VAL A 133 5.71 10.90 4.56
N ARG A 134 6.96 11.28 4.79
CA ARG A 134 7.75 12.08 3.86
C ARG A 134 8.82 11.21 3.21
N LEU A 135 8.73 11.01 1.91
CA LEU A 135 9.67 10.22 1.13
C LEU A 135 10.20 11.05 -0.03
N SER A 136 11.50 10.96 -0.27
CA SER A 136 12.06 11.39 -1.56
C SER A 136 11.66 10.40 -2.66
N ARG A 137 11.87 10.76 -3.92
CA ARG A 137 11.63 9.89 -5.08
C ARG A 137 12.38 8.57 -4.95
N ASP A 138 13.66 8.62 -4.59
CA ASP A 138 14.51 7.43 -4.47
C ASP A 138 14.04 6.53 -3.34
N ARG A 139 13.73 7.09 -2.20
CA ARG A 139 13.21 6.34 -1.04
C ARG A 139 11.86 5.68 -1.34
N ALA A 140 11.00 6.34 -2.11
CA ALA A 140 9.75 5.74 -2.55
C ALA A 140 9.98 4.58 -3.52
N ALA A 141 10.92 4.70 -4.45
CA ALA A 141 11.28 3.61 -5.35
C ALA A 141 11.87 2.41 -4.61
N GLU A 142 12.74 2.64 -3.61
CA GLU A 142 13.26 1.60 -2.72
C GLU A 142 12.14 0.87 -1.97
N MET A 143 11.24 1.61 -1.34
CA MET A 143 10.08 1.07 -0.62
C MET A 143 9.23 0.18 -1.53
N LEU A 144 8.84 0.69 -2.71
CA LEU A 144 8.02 -0.07 -3.65
C LEU A 144 8.74 -1.32 -4.17
N THR A 145 10.05 -1.21 -4.44
CA THR A 145 10.87 -2.35 -4.88
C THR A 145 10.95 -3.42 -3.79
N PHE A 146 11.17 -3.02 -2.54
CA PHE A 146 11.19 -3.95 -1.41
C PHE A 146 9.83 -4.64 -1.24
N ALA A 147 8.73 -3.89 -1.21
CA ALA A 147 7.38 -4.43 -1.12
C ALA A 147 7.06 -5.41 -2.27
N SER A 148 7.48 -5.08 -3.49
CA SER A 148 7.31 -5.95 -4.66
C SER A 148 8.10 -7.27 -4.52
N ARG A 149 9.29 -7.24 -3.93
CA ARG A 149 10.08 -8.45 -3.66
C ARG A 149 9.41 -9.35 -2.62
N VAL A 150 8.84 -8.75 -1.56
CA VAL A 150 8.08 -9.50 -0.54
C VAL A 150 6.87 -10.16 -1.19
N ALA A 151 6.09 -9.43 -1.98
CA ALA A 151 4.96 -9.99 -2.72
C ALA A 151 5.38 -11.12 -3.68
N ALA A 152 6.46 -10.91 -4.43
CA ALA A 152 7.00 -11.91 -5.36
C ALA A 152 7.42 -13.20 -4.65
N SER A 153 7.99 -13.12 -3.44
CA SER A 153 8.35 -14.30 -2.65
C SER A 153 7.15 -15.14 -2.25
N VAL A 154 5.98 -14.53 -2.04
CA VAL A 154 4.74 -15.24 -1.73
C VAL A 154 4.14 -15.89 -2.97
N VAL A 155 4.05 -15.17 -4.09
CA VAL A 155 3.44 -15.73 -5.32
C VAL A 155 4.25 -16.83 -5.98
N ALA A 156 5.55 -16.92 -5.69
CA ALA A 156 6.44 -18.00 -6.17
C ALA A 156 6.35 -19.28 -5.34
N GLN A 157 5.54 -19.32 -4.28
CA GLN A 157 5.43 -20.47 -3.37
C GLN A 157 4.04 -21.11 -3.47
N SER A 158 3.95 -22.38 -3.07
CA SER A 158 2.68 -23.10 -2.95
C SER A 158 1.84 -22.70 -1.71
N GLY A 159 2.39 -21.87 -0.81
CA GLY A 159 1.74 -21.33 0.38
C GLY A 159 1.65 -19.81 0.36
N THR A 160 0.96 -19.23 1.33
CA THR A 160 0.73 -17.77 1.43
C THR A 160 1.73 -17.06 2.33
N GLU A 161 2.67 -17.78 2.96
CA GLU A 161 3.67 -17.22 3.85
C GLU A 161 5.08 -17.22 3.20
N PRO A 162 5.90 -16.17 3.38
CA PRO A 162 7.26 -16.15 2.88
C PRO A 162 8.14 -17.15 3.63
N SER A 163 8.95 -17.93 2.92
CA SER A 163 9.81 -18.99 3.47
C SER A 163 10.97 -18.46 4.33
N ARG A 164 11.28 -17.17 4.25
CA ARG A 164 12.39 -16.52 4.98
C ARG A 164 12.00 -15.09 5.33
N PRO A 165 12.41 -14.59 6.51
CA PRO A 165 12.23 -13.18 6.83
C PRO A 165 13.06 -12.33 5.85
N LEU A 166 12.36 -11.39 5.17
CA LEU A 166 13.00 -10.38 4.35
C LEU A 166 13.23 -9.15 5.22
N THR A 167 14.47 -8.79 5.43
CA THR A 167 14.83 -7.56 6.14
C THR A 167 15.11 -6.45 5.11
N ALA A 168 14.67 -5.26 5.40
CA ALA A 168 14.99 -4.08 4.62
C ALA A 168 16.43 -3.67 4.92
N GLY A 169 17.43 -4.18 4.29
CA GLY A 169 18.88 -4.00 4.55
C GLY A 169 19.38 -2.55 4.81
N LEU A 170 18.76 -1.89 5.78
CA LEU A 170 19.07 -0.52 6.22
C LEU A 170 20.13 -0.48 7.33
N ALA A 171 20.67 -1.64 7.72
CA ALA A 171 21.53 -1.77 8.91
C ALA A 171 23.00 -2.11 8.61
N GLU A 172 23.56 -1.80 7.43
CA GLU A 172 25.03 -1.89 7.28
C GLU A 172 25.55 -0.71 6.47
N GLY A 173 25.90 0.34 7.18
CA GLY A 173 26.58 1.50 6.58
C GLY A 173 26.98 2.54 7.61
N THR A 174 27.66 2.12 8.69
CA THR A 174 28.55 3.02 9.43
C THR A 174 29.46 2.22 10.35
N SER A 175 30.61 1.89 9.86
CA SER A 175 31.82 1.75 10.65
C SER A 175 33.01 1.86 9.71
N HIS A 176 33.53 3.04 9.57
CA HIS A 176 34.97 3.35 9.64
C HIS A 176 35.16 4.84 9.43
#